data_6b8730b88208d0f322dabb8f1c454127
#
_entry.id   6b8730b88208d0f322dabb8f1c454127
#
_cell.length_a   1.000
_cell.length_b   1.000
_cell.length_c   1.000
_cell.angle_alpha   90.00
_cell.angle_beta   90.00
_cell.angle_gamma   90.00
#
_symmetry.space_group_name_H-M   'P 1'
#
loop_
_entity.id
_entity.type
_entity.pdbx_description
1 polymer ?
#
loop_
_entity_poly.entity_id
_entity_poly.type
_entity_poly.pdbx_seq_one_letter_code
_entity_poly.pdbx_strand_id
1 'polypeptide(L)'
;MNAEPSAGPGIRVVTVPYSDPHVDAVLPEGVVRVGPAQGPSPWLDPAYLAAHAGGVDVVHLHSGYGHLPEDEVVSWAETLRRTGVPLVLTVHQLRDPQQATRRRHDAHLEALLATAEVVLTLTPGAADEIAERFGRTAIVVAHPSIAEPVPGLGAERGLVGLALRTPCAAVPDPAGLVRAALSGAVNGGGRLRVFLDDGVEPPPVFAAGDSLEYRPRKADSWPAQLQELHAVVLPECCGTHSPELEVCRDVGTRVVAPSCGWFADQWADVVTYDNDEERGLDPVSLDAAVAAALTRPAPRPADRAWRAEQRAAVRAVHAQVYAQVVADRAG
;
A
#
# COMPACT_ATOMS: atom_id res chain seq x y z
N MET A 1 -42.08 19.44 -15.94
CA MET A 1 -41.61 18.07 -16.26
C MET A 1 -40.15 18.25 -16.65
N ASN A 2 -39.27 18.27 -15.64
CA ASN A 2 -37.83 18.41 -15.85
C ASN A 2 -37.33 17.03 -16.27
N ALA A 3 -36.82 16.93 -17.49
CA ALA A 3 -36.09 15.76 -17.94
C ALA A 3 -34.79 15.67 -17.07
N GLU A 4 -34.65 14.61 -16.34
CA GLU A 4 -33.34 14.27 -15.75
C GLU A 4 -32.35 14.15 -16.90
N PRO A 5 -31.12 14.72 -16.76
CA PRO A 5 -30.12 14.52 -17.79
C PRO A 5 -29.81 13.02 -17.85
N SER A 6 -30.04 12.40 -19.00
CA SER A 6 -29.61 11.02 -19.25
C SER A 6 -28.10 10.98 -19.00
N ALA A 7 -27.69 10.26 -17.99
CA ALA A 7 -26.29 10.00 -17.75
C ALA A 7 -25.71 9.38 -19.03
N GLY A 8 -24.77 10.07 -19.67
CA GLY A 8 -24.03 9.54 -20.81
C GLY A 8 -23.35 8.22 -20.40
N PRO A 9 -22.90 7.40 -21.35
CA PRO A 9 -22.20 6.16 -21.04
C PRO A 9 -21.02 6.48 -20.13
N GLY A 10 -20.96 5.84 -18.94
CA GLY A 10 -19.90 6.07 -17.97
C GLY A 10 -18.51 5.79 -18.56
N ILE A 11 -17.48 6.49 -18.07
CA ILE A 11 -16.08 6.28 -18.50
C ILE A 11 -15.70 4.82 -18.26
N ARG A 12 -15.21 4.14 -19.30
CA ARG A 12 -14.78 2.74 -19.23
C ARG A 12 -13.32 2.68 -18.80
N VAL A 13 -13.07 2.18 -17.59
CA VAL A 13 -11.73 2.14 -17.00
C VAL A 13 -11.28 0.70 -16.78
N VAL A 14 -10.10 0.40 -17.28
CA VAL A 14 -9.34 -0.80 -16.86
C VAL A 14 -8.53 -0.44 -15.63
N THR A 15 -8.75 -1.13 -14.53
CA THR A 15 -7.88 -1.05 -13.34
C THR A 15 -6.99 -2.29 -13.28
N VAL A 16 -5.72 -2.12 -12.95
CA VAL A 16 -4.78 -3.21 -12.72
C VAL A 16 -4.14 -3.05 -11.34
N PRO A 17 -4.44 -3.95 -10.39
CA PRO A 17 -5.36 -5.08 -10.48
C PRO A 17 -6.81 -4.66 -10.71
N TYR A 18 -7.67 -5.61 -11.11
CA TYR A 18 -9.09 -5.32 -11.29
C TYR A 18 -9.74 -4.83 -10.00
N SER A 19 -9.44 -5.48 -8.88
CA SER A 19 -9.97 -5.15 -7.56
C SER A 19 -8.92 -5.45 -6.49
N ASP A 20 -8.77 -4.54 -5.56
CA ASP A 20 -8.14 -4.69 -4.26
C ASP A 20 -8.70 -3.61 -3.31
N PRO A 21 -8.43 -3.66 -1.99
CA PRO A 21 -9.00 -2.69 -1.05
C PRO A 21 -8.74 -1.23 -1.41
N HIS A 22 -7.56 -0.89 -1.94
CA HIS A 22 -7.24 0.47 -2.35
C HIS A 22 -7.98 0.85 -3.63
N VAL A 23 -7.90 0.01 -4.69
CA VAL A 23 -8.56 0.24 -5.99
C VAL A 23 -10.07 0.43 -5.80
N ASP A 24 -10.71 -0.41 -4.98
CA ASP A 24 -12.15 -0.32 -4.70
C ASP A 24 -12.52 0.94 -3.89
N ALA A 25 -11.60 1.39 -3.02
CA ALA A 25 -11.81 2.60 -2.24
C ALA A 25 -11.70 3.88 -3.07
N VAL A 26 -10.86 3.91 -4.11
CA VAL A 26 -10.61 5.12 -4.92
C VAL A 26 -11.47 5.21 -6.18
N LEU A 27 -12.07 4.12 -6.62
CA LEU A 27 -12.85 4.10 -7.87
C LEU A 27 -14.08 5.01 -7.77
N PRO A 28 -14.24 6.00 -8.68
CA PRO A 28 -15.40 6.90 -8.68
C PRO A 28 -16.71 6.19 -8.99
N GLU A 29 -17.81 6.74 -8.50
CA GLU A 29 -19.15 6.31 -8.91
C GLU A 29 -19.40 6.65 -10.38
N GLY A 30 -20.18 5.80 -11.06
CA GLY A 30 -20.52 5.99 -12.47
C GLY A 30 -19.43 5.57 -13.48
N VAL A 31 -18.28 5.12 -13.01
CA VAL A 31 -17.25 4.50 -13.85
C VAL A 31 -17.63 3.05 -14.18
N VAL A 32 -17.44 2.65 -15.42
CA VAL A 32 -17.61 1.26 -15.86
C VAL A 32 -16.25 0.56 -15.83
N ARG A 33 -16.07 -0.33 -14.88
CA ARG A 33 -14.84 -1.13 -14.78
C ARG A 33 -14.82 -2.20 -15.87
N VAL A 34 -13.72 -2.28 -16.62
CA VAL A 34 -13.53 -3.22 -17.73
C VAL A 34 -12.45 -4.25 -17.39
N GLY A 35 -12.74 -5.52 -17.64
CA GLY A 35 -11.80 -6.62 -17.45
C GLY A 35 -12.35 -7.76 -16.61
N PRO A 36 -11.61 -8.87 -16.48
CA PRO A 36 -12.00 -9.99 -15.64
C PRO A 36 -11.78 -9.64 -14.17
N ALA A 37 -12.73 -10.01 -13.34
CA ALA A 37 -12.68 -9.78 -11.89
C ALA A 37 -11.68 -10.69 -11.16
N GLN A 38 -11.20 -11.75 -11.81
CA GLN A 38 -10.30 -12.75 -11.22
C GLN A 38 -9.17 -13.12 -12.18
N GLY A 39 -8.04 -13.54 -11.62
CA GLY A 39 -6.85 -13.95 -12.35
C GLY A 39 -5.96 -12.80 -12.80
N PRO A 40 -4.86 -13.10 -13.49
CA PRO A 40 -3.98 -12.11 -14.06
C PRO A 40 -4.72 -11.21 -15.06
N SER A 41 -4.43 -9.91 -15.05
CA SER A 41 -5.06 -8.99 -15.98
C SER A 41 -4.56 -9.22 -17.40
N PRO A 42 -5.44 -9.57 -18.36
CA PRO A 42 -5.03 -9.71 -19.75
C PRO A 42 -4.64 -8.36 -20.38
N TRP A 43 -5.03 -7.26 -19.76
CA TRP A 43 -4.70 -5.91 -20.21
C TRP A 43 -3.21 -5.55 -20.09
N LEU A 44 -2.41 -6.36 -19.38
CA LEU A 44 -0.94 -6.26 -19.36
C LEU A 44 -0.28 -6.94 -20.58
N ASP A 45 -1.03 -7.70 -21.38
CA ASP A 45 -0.55 -8.25 -22.65
C ASP A 45 -0.69 -7.17 -23.77
N PRO A 46 0.42 -6.79 -24.46
CA PRO A 46 0.38 -5.79 -25.52
C PRO A 46 -0.56 -6.15 -26.68
N ALA A 47 -0.66 -7.42 -27.05
CA ALA A 47 -1.51 -7.86 -28.14
C ALA A 47 -3.00 -7.79 -27.75
N TYR A 48 -3.33 -8.19 -26.54
CA TYR A 48 -4.67 -8.08 -25.99
C TYR A 48 -5.11 -6.61 -25.91
N LEU A 49 -4.25 -5.74 -25.34
CA LEU A 49 -4.49 -4.29 -25.25
C LEU A 49 -4.75 -3.69 -26.63
N ALA A 50 -3.91 -3.99 -27.63
CA ALA A 50 -4.07 -3.50 -29.00
C ALA A 50 -5.40 -3.92 -29.61
N ALA A 51 -5.81 -5.17 -29.42
CA ALA A 51 -7.06 -5.72 -29.96
C ALA A 51 -8.32 -5.12 -29.31
N HIS A 52 -8.24 -4.67 -28.07
CA HIS A 52 -9.39 -4.23 -27.27
C HIS A 52 -9.39 -2.72 -26.93
N ALA A 53 -8.43 -1.97 -27.42
CA ALA A 53 -8.23 -0.53 -27.13
C ALA A 53 -9.48 0.33 -27.41
N GLY A 54 -10.31 -0.03 -28.38
CA GLY A 54 -11.57 0.66 -28.67
C GLY A 54 -12.67 0.44 -27.62
N GLY A 55 -12.49 -0.53 -26.74
CA GLY A 55 -13.43 -0.88 -25.67
C GLY A 55 -13.14 -0.19 -24.34
N VAL A 56 -12.10 0.66 -24.24
CA VAL A 56 -11.65 1.29 -23.00
C VAL A 56 -11.32 2.76 -23.23
N ASP A 57 -11.60 3.58 -22.23
CA ASP A 57 -11.34 5.03 -22.27
C ASP A 57 -10.07 5.40 -21.50
N VAL A 58 -9.76 4.69 -20.39
CA VAL A 58 -8.59 4.91 -19.53
C VAL A 58 -8.05 3.57 -19.03
N VAL A 59 -6.73 3.43 -18.98
CA VAL A 59 -6.05 2.39 -18.20
C VAL A 59 -5.50 3.04 -16.92
N HIS A 60 -5.88 2.53 -15.75
CA HIS A 60 -5.31 2.93 -14.47
C HIS A 60 -4.50 1.78 -13.87
N LEU A 61 -3.19 1.95 -13.89
CA LEU A 61 -2.24 0.97 -13.38
C LEU A 61 -1.84 1.31 -11.94
N HIS A 62 -2.07 0.39 -11.02
CA HIS A 62 -1.66 0.49 -9.62
C HIS A 62 -0.51 -0.46 -9.29
N SER A 63 -0.61 -1.71 -9.73
CA SER A 63 0.36 -2.77 -9.44
C SER A 63 0.18 -3.96 -10.39
N GLY A 64 0.83 -5.10 -10.09
CA GLY A 64 0.64 -6.34 -10.84
C GLY A 64 1.56 -6.54 -12.04
N TYR A 65 2.42 -5.56 -12.36
CA TYR A 65 3.38 -5.61 -13.47
C TYR A 65 4.78 -6.11 -13.04
N GLY A 66 5.05 -6.22 -11.75
CA GLY A 66 6.40 -6.54 -11.23
C GLY A 66 6.96 -7.91 -11.67
N HIS A 67 6.10 -8.84 -12.12
CA HIS A 67 6.51 -10.14 -12.65
C HIS A 67 6.93 -10.10 -14.13
N LEU A 68 6.55 -9.04 -14.88
CA LEU A 68 6.84 -8.94 -16.31
C LEU A 68 8.33 -8.67 -16.55
N PRO A 69 8.93 -9.22 -17.63
CA PRO A 69 10.22 -8.78 -18.13
C PRO A 69 10.26 -7.28 -18.47
N GLU A 70 11.44 -6.67 -18.41
CA GLU A 70 11.60 -5.23 -18.69
C GLU A 70 11.13 -4.85 -20.11
N ASP A 71 11.47 -5.68 -21.10
CA ASP A 71 11.09 -5.48 -22.50
C ASP A 71 9.58 -5.64 -22.74
N GLU A 72 8.90 -6.49 -21.97
CA GLU A 72 7.44 -6.60 -22.04
C GLU A 72 6.74 -5.34 -21.52
N VAL A 73 7.23 -4.75 -20.43
CA VAL A 73 6.68 -3.47 -19.92
C VAL A 73 6.92 -2.34 -20.91
N VAL A 74 8.09 -2.28 -21.55
CA VAL A 74 8.38 -1.31 -22.61
C VAL A 74 7.43 -1.51 -23.80
N SER A 75 7.27 -2.74 -24.29
CA SER A 75 6.36 -3.07 -25.40
C SER A 75 4.91 -2.71 -25.07
N TRP A 76 4.48 -2.96 -23.83
CA TRP A 76 3.15 -2.58 -23.35
C TRP A 76 2.96 -1.05 -23.33
N ALA A 77 3.94 -0.31 -22.82
CA ALA A 77 3.95 1.14 -22.80
C ALA A 77 3.90 1.75 -24.23
N GLU A 78 4.64 1.18 -25.17
CA GLU A 78 4.59 1.54 -26.59
C GLU A 78 3.22 1.26 -27.22
N THR A 79 2.59 0.16 -26.80
CA THR A 79 1.24 -0.18 -27.28
C THR A 79 0.18 0.81 -26.79
N LEU A 80 0.26 1.28 -25.55
CA LEU A 80 -0.61 2.37 -25.04
C LEU A 80 -0.46 3.62 -25.90
N ARG A 81 0.77 4.07 -26.16
CA ARG A 81 1.04 5.26 -26.99
C ARG A 81 0.50 5.08 -28.40
N ARG A 82 0.70 3.91 -29.03
CA ARG A 82 0.23 3.63 -30.39
C ARG A 82 -1.30 3.57 -30.49
N THR A 83 -1.97 3.05 -29.47
CA THR A 83 -3.44 2.95 -29.44
C THR A 83 -4.11 4.24 -28.97
N GLY A 84 -3.34 5.17 -28.41
CA GLY A 84 -3.82 6.41 -27.84
C GLY A 84 -4.72 6.21 -26.60
N VAL A 85 -4.62 5.04 -25.92
CA VAL A 85 -5.32 4.84 -24.65
C VAL A 85 -4.52 5.49 -23.54
N PRO A 86 -5.08 6.49 -22.82
CA PRO A 86 -4.35 7.20 -21.78
C PRO A 86 -4.06 6.30 -20.58
N LEU A 87 -2.85 6.45 -20.01
CA LEU A 87 -2.40 5.80 -18.81
C LEU A 87 -2.47 6.76 -17.62
N VAL A 88 -3.23 6.40 -16.61
CA VAL A 88 -3.10 6.93 -15.24
C VAL A 88 -2.26 5.93 -14.44
N LEU A 89 -1.20 6.39 -13.79
CA LEU A 89 -0.31 5.55 -13.00
C LEU A 89 -0.35 5.99 -11.53
N THR A 90 -0.79 5.11 -10.64
CA THR A 90 -0.57 5.32 -9.21
C THR A 90 0.69 4.59 -8.78
N VAL A 91 1.71 5.35 -8.39
CA VAL A 91 2.98 4.78 -7.89
C VAL A 91 2.82 4.45 -6.41
N HIS A 92 2.58 3.18 -6.11
CA HIS A 92 2.50 2.65 -4.75
C HIS A 92 3.87 2.29 -4.19
N GLN A 93 4.80 1.92 -5.06
CA GLN A 93 6.13 1.47 -4.66
C GLN A 93 7.19 2.16 -5.51
N LEU A 94 8.15 2.81 -4.86
CA LEU A 94 9.40 3.30 -5.45
C LEU A 94 10.53 2.30 -5.25
N ARG A 95 10.27 1.30 -4.44
CA ARG A 95 11.09 0.14 -4.19
C ARG A 95 10.20 -1.09 -3.99
N ASP A 96 10.28 -2.05 -4.90
CA ASP A 96 9.52 -3.29 -4.78
C ASP A 96 10.14 -4.18 -3.68
N PRO A 97 9.43 -4.42 -2.56
CA PRO A 97 9.94 -5.20 -1.44
C PRO A 97 10.15 -6.69 -1.76
N GLN A 98 9.59 -7.18 -2.87
CA GLN A 98 9.75 -8.56 -3.32
C GLN A 98 11.04 -8.78 -4.12
N GLN A 99 11.65 -7.72 -4.66
CA GLN A 99 12.84 -7.83 -5.48
C GLN A 99 14.11 -7.61 -4.65
N ALA A 100 15.14 -8.42 -4.89
CA ALA A 100 16.43 -8.31 -4.21
C ALA A 100 17.19 -7.01 -4.56
N THR A 101 16.94 -6.43 -5.74
CA THR A 101 17.59 -5.20 -6.21
C THR A 101 16.58 -4.23 -6.82
N ARG A 102 16.92 -2.94 -6.85
CA ARG A 102 16.07 -1.88 -7.45
C ARG A 102 15.99 -1.96 -8.98
N ARG A 103 17.01 -2.52 -9.64
CA ARG A 103 17.25 -2.35 -11.08
C ARG A 103 16.02 -2.62 -11.95
N ARG A 104 15.38 -3.78 -11.78
CA ARG A 104 14.21 -4.16 -12.60
C ARG A 104 13.02 -3.25 -12.34
N HIS A 105 12.77 -2.95 -11.06
CA HIS A 105 11.66 -2.08 -10.69
C HIS A 105 11.86 -0.65 -11.20
N ASP A 106 13.08 -0.13 -11.12
CA ASP A 106 13.42 1.19 -11.65
C ASP A 106 13.24 1.26 -13.17
N ALA A 107 13.65 0.23 -13.91
CA ALA A 107 13.42 0.14 -15.36
C ALA A 107 11.91 0.11 -15.71
N HIS A 108 11.10 -0.62 -14.93
CA HIS A 108 9.64 -0.59 -15.08
C HIS A 108 9.09 0.82 -14.84
N LEU A 109 9.49 1.48 -13.75
CA LEU A 109 9.04 2.83 -13.44
C LEU A 109 9.45 3.85 -14.51
N GLU A 110 10.67 3.77 -15.04
CA GLU A 110 11.12 4.63 -16.16
C GLU A 110 10.18 4.54 -17.37
N ALA A 111 9.86 3.31 -17.81
CA ALA A 111 8.97 3.09 -18.95
C ALA A 111 7.54 3.57 -18.69
N LEU A 112 7.01 3.27 -17.50
CA LEU A 112 5.65 3.61 -17.13
C LEU A 112 5.46 5.12 -16.90
N LEU A 113 6.38 5.75 -16.15
CA LEU A 113 6.36 7.19 -15.89
C LEU A 113 6.54 8.02 -17.16
N ALA A 114 7.37 7.56 -18.10
CA ALA A 114 7.52 8.21 -19.41
C ALA A 114 6.25 8.12 -20.28
N THR A 115 5.35 7.20 -19.97
CA THR A 115 4.14 6.93 -20.76
C THR A 115 2.86 7.49 -20.12
N ALA A 116 2.82 7.59 -18.79
CA ALA A 116 1.65 8.05 -18.07
C ALA A 116 1.32 9.51 -18.37
N GLU A 117 0.07 9.80 -18.72
CA GLU A 117 -0.47 11.16 -18.81
C GLU A 117 -0.56 11.80 -17.44
N VAL A 118 -1.05 11.05 -16.46
CA VAL A 118 -1.15 11.49 -15.06
C VAL A 118 -0.49 10.48 -14.14
N VAL A 119 0.36 11.00 -13.25
CA VAL A 119 1.01 10.22 -12.20
C VAL A 119 0.41 10.60 -10.85
N LEU A 120 -0.01 9.61 -10.08
CA LEU A 120 -0.51 9.75 -8.72
C LEU A 120 0.45 9.05 -7.76
N THR A 121 0.54 9.57 -6.54
CA THR A 121 1.21 8.90 -5.41
C THR A 121 0.54 9.28 -4.09
N LEU A 122 0.95 8.70 -2.97
CA LEU A 122 0.16 8.76 -1.73
C LEU A 122 0.73 9.74 -0.69
N THR A 123 1.98 10.17 -0.85
CA THR A 123 2.66 11.06 0.10
C THR A 123 3.50 12.13 -0.60
N PRO A 124 3.73 13.29 0.04
CA PRO A 124 4.59 14.34 -0.51
C PRO A 124 6.02 13.85 -0.79
N GLY A 125 6.64 13.14 0.17
CA GLY A 125 8.01 12.66 -0.02
C GLY A 125 8.14 11.67 -1.18
N ALA A 126 7.13 10.81 -1.44
CA ALA A 126 7.14 9.96 -2.63
C ALA A 126 6.99 10.79 -3.93
N ALA A 127 6.24 11.89 -3.92
CA ALA A 127 6.15 12.78 -5.08
C ALA A 127 7.48 13.48 -5.37
N ASP A 128 8.17 13.92 -4.32
CA ASP A 128 9.51 14.52 -4.44
C ASP A 128 10.52 13.51 -4.99
N GLU A 129 10.53 12.26 -4.48
CA GLU A 129 11.40 11.20 -4.99
C GLU A 129 11.10 10.87 -6.47
N ILE A 130 9.83 10.86 -6.90
CA ILE A 130 9.46 10.68 -8.30
C ILE A 130 10.03 11.83 -9.15
N ALA A 131 9.94 13.06 -8.67
CA ALA A 131 10.47 14.22 -9.37
C ALA A 131 12.00 14.17 -9.49
N GLU A 132 12.70 13.84 -8.42
CA GLU A 132 14.16 13.77 -8.38
C GLU A 132 14.72 12.63 -9.24
N ARG A 133 14.11 11.44 -9.17
CA ARG A 133 14.65 10.26 -9.86
C ARG A 133 14.23 10.15 -11.31
N PHE A 134 13.02 10.57 -11.64
CA PHE A 134 12.40 10.32 -12.94
C PHE A 134 12.01 11.62 -13.68
N GLY A 135 12.18 12.79 -13.07
CA GLY A 135 11.82 14.07 -13.68
C GLY A 135 10.32 14.24 -13.95
N ARG A 136 9.45 13.53 -13.21
CA ARG A 136 8.00 13.56 -13.38
C ARG A 136 7.30 14.16 -12.17
N THR A 137 6.34 15.03 -12.42
CA THR A 137 5.45 15.53 -11.36
C THR A 137 4.38 14.49 -11.06
N ALA A 138 4.15 14.22 -9.78
CA ALA A 138 3.06 13.36 -9.31
C ALA A 138 2.06 14.17 -8.47
N ILE A 139 0.77 13.89 -8.64
CA ILE A 139 -0.29 14.43 -7.79
C ILE A 139 -0.37 13.57 -6.53
N VAL A 140 -0.29 14.21 -5.38
CA VAL A 140 -0.42 13.53 -4.08
C VAL A 140 -1.89 13.34 -3.76
N VAL A 141 -2.33 12.10 -3.65
CA VAL A 141 -3.69 11.72 -3.24
C VAL A 141 -3.58 10.82 -2.02
N ALA A 142 -4.00 11.30 -0.87
CA ALA A 142 -3.87 10.56 0.38
C ALA A 142 -4.52 9.17 0.30
N HIS A 143 -3.91 8.21 0.98
CA HIS A 143 -4.45 6.85 1.05
C HIS A 143 -5.86 6.88 1.69
N PRO A 144 -6.89 6.31 1.04
CA PRO A 144 -8.23 6.27 1.60
C PRO A 144 -8.33 5.29 2.76
N SER A 145 -9.38 5.42 3.56
CA SER A 145 -9.77 4.38 4.50
C SER A 145 -10.10 3.07 3.78
N ILE A 146 -9.59 1.95 4.29
CA ILE A 146 -9.77 0.61 3.70
C ILE A 146 -10.26 -0.43 4.70
N ALA A 147 -10.40 -0.06 5.98
CA ALA A 147 -10.92 -0.94 7.01
C ALA A 147 -11.95 -0.24 7.89
N GLU A 148 -12.76 -1.04 8.56
CA GLU A 148 -13.69 -0.55 9.57
C GLU A 148 -13.40 -1.24 10.91
N PRO A 149 -13.41 -0.48 12.03
CA PRO A 149 -13.21 -1.06 13.34
C PRO A 149 -14.39 -1.95 13.72
N VAL A 150 -14.09 -3.07 14.34
CA VAL A 150 -15.11 -3.98 14.91
C VAL A 150 -15.69 -3.34 16.18
N PRO A 151 -16.99 -3.12 16.27
CA PRO A 151 -17.61 -2.52 17.45
C PRO A 151 -17.36 -3.33 18.72
N GLY A 152 -16.94 -2.65 19.79
CA GLY A 152 -16.69 -3.29 21.09
C GLY A 152 -15.37 -4.02 21.22
N LEU A 153 -14.61 -4.19 20.14
CA LEU A 153 -13.24 -4.68 20.19
C LEU A 153 -12.32 -3.50 20.54
N GLY A 154 -11.36 -3.71 21.43
CA GLY A 154 -10.39 -2.70 21.84
C GLY A 154 -8.99 -3.25 21.97
N ALA A 155 -8.03 -2.36 21.95
CA ALA A 155 -6.61 -2.74 22.09
C ALA A 155 -6.31 -3.26 23.51
N GLU A 156 -5.61 -4.39 23.57
CA GLU A 156 -5.04 -4.89 24.81
C GLU A 156 -3.80 -4.08 25.17
N ARG A 157 -3.81 -3.46 26.34
CA ARG A 157 -2.70 -2.63 26.80
C ARG A 157 -1.39 -3.44 26.89
N GLY A 158 -0.34 -2.94 26.26
CA GLY A 158 0.97 -3.57 26.27
C GLY A 158 1.15 -4.68 25.23
N LEU A 159 0.12 -5.03 24.46
CA LEU A 159 0.24 -6.03 23.41
C LEU A 159 0.84 -5.41 22.14
N VAL A 160 2.03 -5.84 21.77
CA VAL A 160 2.73 -5.45 20.54
C VAL A 160 2.58 -6.54 19.50
N GLY A 161 2.26 -6.20 18.26
CA GLY A 161 2.20 -7.13 17.13
C GLY A 161 3.42 -7.00 16.22
N LEU A 162 3.81 -8.10 15.59
CA LEU A 162 4.77 -8.15 14.49
C LEU A 162 4.32 -9.24 13.52
N ALA A 163 4.12 -8.90 12.25
CA ALA A 163 3.74 -9.88 11.23
C ALA A 163 4.98 -10.34 10.44
N LEU A 164 5.25 -11.64 10.46
CA LEU A 164 6.24 -12.27 9.60
C LEU A 164 5.52 -13.00 8.46
N ARG A 165 5.72 -12.48 7.27
CA ARG A 165 5.16 -13.01 6.03
C ARG A 165 6.14 -14.00 5.39
N THR A 166 5.75 -14.58 4.27
CA THR A 166 6.66 -15.35 3.43
C THR A 166 7.99 -14.59 3.26
N PRO A 167 9.15 -15.27 3.40
CA PRO A 167 10.45 -14.62 3.31
C PRO A 167 10.56 -13.75 2.05
N CYS A 168 10.98 -12.50 2.22
CA CYS A 168 11.21 -11.56 1.13
C CYS A 168 12.47 -10.72 1.41
N ALA A 169 12.96 -10.05 0.37
CA ALA A 169 14.16 -9.21 0.46
C ALA A 169 14.01 -8.05 1.47
N ALA A 170 12.78 -7.60 1.70
CA ALA A 170 12.51 -6.49 2.62
C ALA A 170 12.62 -6.87 4.11
N VAL A 171 12.70 -8.16 4.45
CA VAL A 171 12.83 -8.63 5.84
C VAL A 171 13.99 -9.62 5.93
N PRO A 172 15.24 -9.15 5.83
CA PRO A 172 16.42 -10.03 5.75
C PRO A 172 16.77 -10.71 7.09
N ASP A 173 16.43 -10.12 8.23
CA ASP A 173 16.68 -10.68 9.56
C ASP A 173 15.41 -10.73 10.43
N PRO A 174 14.50 -11.67 10.17
CA PRO A 174 13.28 -11.81 10.98
C PRO A 174 13.58 -12.18 12.44
N ALA A 175 14.69 -12.87 12.69
CA ALA A 175 15.08 -13.24 14.05
C ALA A 175 15.58 -12.03 14.87
N GLY A 176 16.33 -11.13 14.24
CA GLY A 176 16.75 -9.86 14.86
C GLY A 176 15.56 -8.96 15.17
N LEU A 177 14.61 -8.86 14.25
CA LEU A 177 13.37 -8.12 14.46
C LEU A 177 12.57 -8.64 15.65
N VAL A 178 12.35 -9.97 15.75
CA VAL A 178 11.64 -10.57 16.89
C VAL A 178 12.37 -10.29 18.19
N ARG A 179 13.72 -10.44 18.23
CA ARG A 179 14.50 -10.15 19.44
C ARG A 179 14.36 -8.71 19.90
N ALA A 180 14.54 -7.75 19.00
CA ALA A 180 14.50 -6.33 19.32
C ALA A 180 13.08 -5.88 19.71
N ALA A 181 12.05 -6.31 18.96
CA ALA A 181 10.66 -6.01 19.28
C ALA A 181 10.22 -6.63 20.63
N LEU A 182 10.66 -7.86 20.94
CA LEU A 182 10.39 -8.50 22.24
C LEU A 182 11.06 -7.73 23.38
N SER A 183 12.34 -7.35 23.22
CA SER A 183 13.05 -6.54 24.20
C SER A 183 12.33 -5.23 24.49
N GLY A 184 11.95 -4.49 23.45
CA GLY A 184 11.21 -3.23 23.58
C GLY A 184 9.82 -3.41 24.20
N ALA A 185 9.11 -4.49 23.85
CA ALA A 185 7.81 -4.79 24.47
C ALA A 185 7.95 -5.05 25.97
N VAL A 186 8.93 -5.87 26.39
CA VAL A 186 9.21 -6.15 27.80
C VAL A 186 9.66 -4.89 28.55
N ASN A 187 10.57 -4.11 27.96
CA ASN A 187 11.03 -2.83 28.53
C ASN A 187 9.90 -1.82 28.69
N GLY A 188 8.91 -1.84 27.80
CA GLY A 188 7.68 -1.05 27.89
C GLY A 188 6.60 -1.63 28.81
N GLY A 189 6.89 -2.76 29.51
CA GLY A 189 5.94 -3.43 30.39
C GLY A 189 4.83 -4.19 29.67
N GLY A 190 5.09 -4.63 28.44
CA GLY A 190 4.16 -5.35 27.58
C GLY A 190 4.68 -6.74 27.17
N ARG A 191 4.10 -7.27 26.09
CA ARG A 191 4.41 -8.57 25.50
C ARG A 191 4.31 -8.52 23.98
N LEU A 192 4.99 -9.43 23.28
CA LEU A 192 5.01 -9.51 21.82
C LEU A 192 4.12 -10.66 21.33
N ARG A 193 3.28 -10.36 20.34
CA ARG A 193 2.56 -11.34 19.53
C ARG A 193 3.11 -11.32 18.11
N VAL A 194 3.71 -12.43 17.69
CA VAL A 194 4.18 -12.60 16.32
C VAL A 194 3.11 -13.33 15.52
N PHE A 195 2.67 -12.71 14.44
CA PHE A 195 1.75 -13.31 13.47
C PHE A 195 2.54 -13.95 12.35
N LEU A 196 2.19 -15.18 11.99
CA LEU A 196 2.83 -15.94 10.95
C LEU A 196 1.84 -16.20 9.82
N ASP A 197 2.27 -16.00 8.58
CA ASP A 197 1.53 -16.48 7.41
C ASP A 197 1.56 -18.01 7.34
N ASP A 198 0.63 -18.60 6.60
CA ASP A 198 0.58 -20.05 6.40
C ASP A 198 1.91 -20.55 5.81
N GLY A 199 2.48 -21.58 6.44
CA GLY A 199 3.76 -22.16 6.04
C GLY A 199 5.00 -21.39 6.49
N VAL A 200 4.86 -20.30 7.22
CA VAL A 200 5.99 -19.58 7.83
C VAL A 200 6.26 -20.16 9.22
N GLU A 201 7.48 -20.68 9.40
CA GLU A 201 7.92 -21.21 10.70
C GLU A 201 8.41 -20.09 11.63
N PRO A 202 8.17 -20.21 12.95
CA PRO A 202 8.74 -19.30 13.92
C PRO A 202 10.26 -19.24 13.80
N PRO A 203 10.88 -18.04 13.86
CA PRO A 203 12.34 -17.95 13.91
C PRO A 203 12.89 -18.74 15.11
N PRO A 204 14.03 -19.47 14.97
CA PRO A 204 14.56 -20.35 16.01
C PRO A 204 15.24 -19.57 17.16
N VAL A 205 14.60 -18.53 17.66
CA VAL A 205 15.22 -17.58 18.60
C VAL A 205 14.71 -17.77 20.02
N PHE A 206 13.40 -17.99 20.17
CA PHE A 206 12.77 -18.11 21.49
C PHE A 206 11.57 -19.07 21.42
N ALA A 207 11.42 -19.89 22.43
CA ALA A 207 10.16 -20.59 22.66
C ALA A 207 9.07 -19.60 23.07
N ALA A 208 7.83 -19.89 22.71
CA ALA A 208 6.69 -19.14 23.24
C ALA A 208 6.67 -19.20 24.78
N GLY A 209 6.25 -18.12 25.41
CA GLY A 209 6.21 -17.97 26.87
C GLY A 209 5.34 -16.75 27.25
N ASP A 210 5.42 -16.33 28.51
CA ASP A 210 4.55 -15.26 29.03
C ASP A 210 4.68 -13.93 28.27
N SER A 211 5.87 -13.62 27.75
CA SER A 211 6.15 -12.37 27.02
C SER A 211 6.13 -12.50 25.50
N LEU A 212 6.04 -13.72 24.95
CA LEU A 212 6.07 -13.99 23.52
C LEU A 212 5.06 -15.06 23.15
N GLU A 213 4.16 -14.74 22.20
CA GLU A 213 3.26 -15.72 21.62
C GLU A 213 3.31 -15.69 20.09
N TYR A 214 3.05 -16.83 19.46
CA TYR A 214 2.91 -16.97 18.02
C TYR A 214 1.45 -17.25 17.67
N ARG A 215 0.93 -16.58 16.64
CA ARG A 215 -0.44 -16.72 16.15
C ARG A 215 -0.46 -16.78 14.62
N PRO A 216 -1.42 -17.51 14.02
CA PRO A 216 -1.62 -17.42 12.59
C PRO A 216 -2.16 -16.03 12.21
N ARG A 217 -1.59 -15.45 11.15
CA ARG A 217 -2.17 -14.26 10.52
C ARG A 217 -3.33 -14.70 9.62
N LYS A 218 -4.49 -14.15 9.85
CA LYS A 218 -5.71 -14.48 9.08
C LYS A 218 -6.10 -13.29 8.22
N ALA A 219 -6.00 -13.43 6.90
CA ALA A 219 -6.29 -12.34 5.96
C ALA A 219 -7.69 -11.74 6.17
N ASP A 220 -8.73 -12.58 6.29
CA ASP A 220 -10.13 -12.14 6.41
C ASP A 220 -10.43 -11.39 7.72
N SER A 221 -9.64 -11.59 8.76
CA SER A 221 -9.81 -10.94 10.07
C SER A 221 -8.59 -10.10 10.47
N TRP A 222 -7.70 -9.80 9.53
CA TRP A 222 -6.48 -9.05 9.83
C TRP A 222 -6.75 -7.67 10.45
N PRO A 223 -7.72 -6.86 9.98
CA PRO A 223 -8.07 -5.62 10.66
C PRO A 223 -8.49 -5.80 12.12
N ALA A 224 -9.25 -6.86 12.43
CA ALA A 224 -9.64 -7.16 13.80
C ALA A 224 -8.45 -7.62 14.65
N GLN A 225 -7.54 -8.44 14.09
CA GLN A 225 -6.31 -8.83 14.78
C GLN A 225 -5.40 -7.63 15.08
N LEU A 226 -5.32 -6.66 14.17
CA LEU A 226 -4.61 -5.40 14.40
C LEU A 226 -5.30 -4.56 15.48
N GLN A 227 -6.64 -4.49 15.49
CA GLN A 227 -7.40 -3.71 16.47
C GLN A 227 -7.21 -4.19 17.92
N GLU A 228 -6.84 -5.47 18.13
CA GLU A 228 -6.49 -5.99 19.45
C GLU A 228 -5.15 -5.48 19.99
N LEU A 229 -4.30 -4.93 19.11
CA LEU A 229 -2.94 -4.53 19.46
C LEU A 229 -2.86 -3.11 20.02
N HIS A 230 -2.01 -2.90 21.02
CA HIS A 230 -1.61 -1.56 21.44
C HIS A 230 -0.74 -0.89 20.39
N ALA A 231 0.22 -1.66 19.84
CA ALA A 231 1.10 -1.22 18.76
C ALA A 231 1.42 -2.37 17.82
N VAL A 232 1.80 -2.06 16.58
CA VAL A 232 2.32 -3.02 15.61
C VAL A 232 3.62 -2.51 15.03
N VAL A 233 4.57 -3.43 14.81
CA VAL A 233 5.85 -3.15 14.14
C VAL A 233 5.71 -3.52 12.67
N LEU A 234 5.99 -2.58 11.77
CA LEU A 234 6.19 -2.83 10.34
C LEU A 234 7.65 -3.25 10.13
N PRO A 235 7.93 -4.47 9.60
CA PRO A 235 9.26 -5.08 9.67
C PRO A 235 10.20 -4.74 8.51
N GLU A 236 9.71 -4.09 7.47
CA GLU A 236 10.40 -3.94 6.19
C GLU A 236 11.61 -3.01 6.30
N CYS A 237 12.73 -3.34 5.62
CA CYS A 237 13.88 -2.45 5.44
C CYS A 237 13.80 -1.62 4.14
N CYS A 238 12.75 -1.80 3.36
CA CYS A 238 12.46 -1.02 2.15
C CYS A 238 10.96 -0.98 1.87
N GLY A 239 10.52 0.07 1.22
CA GLY A 239 9.12 0.29 0.89
C GLY A 239 8.87 1.74 0.52
N THR A 240 7.62 2.12 0.32
CA THR A 240 7.21 3.50 0.03
C THR A 240 6.03 3.89 0.89
N HIS A 241 4.94 3.15 0.77
CA HIS A 241 3.71 3.31 1.54
C HIS A 241 3.27 1.97 2.13
N SER A 242 2.41 2.01 3.14
CA SER A 242 1.85 0.80 3.73
C SER A 242 0.32 0.86 3.82
N PRO A 243 -0.41 -0.02 3.15
CA PRO A 243 -1.84 -0.17 3.37
C PRO A 243 -2.15 -0.66 4.79
N GLU A 244 -1.22 -1.42 5.41
CA GLU A 244 -1.35 -1.88 6.79
C GLU A 244 -1.34 -0.71 7.78
N LEU A 245 -0.53 0.33 7.51
CA LEU A 245 -0.53 1.56 8.30
C LEU A 245 -1.91 2.23 8.27
N GLU A 246 -2.58 2.29 7.11
CA GLU A 246 -3.92 2.85 7.01
C GLU A 246 -4.97 1.99 7.74
N VAL A 247 -4.86 0.67 7.65
CA VAL A 247 -5.72 -0.21 8.46
C VAL A 247 -5.52 0.10 9.95
N CYS A 248 -4.27 0.22 10.42
CA CYS A 248 -3.97 0.54 11.81
C CYS A 248 -4.58 1.88 12.24
N ARG A 249 -4.52 2.89 11.39
CA ARG A 249 -5.16 4.19 11.61
C ARG A 249 -6.68 4.07 11.70
N ASP A 250 -7.28 3.29 10.81
CA ASP A 250 -8.73 3.06 10.80
C ASP A 250 -9.21 2.36 12.08
N VAL A 251 -8.47 1.35 12.57
CA VAL A 251 -8.89 0.53 13.70
C VAL A 251 -8.33 0.96 15.07
N GLY A 252 -7.40 1.92 15.10
CA GLY A 252 -6.87 2.49 16.35
C GLY A 252 -5.68 1.73 16.93
N THR A 253 -4.77 1.25 16.08
CA THR A 253 -3.53 0.59 16.49
C THR A 253 -2.35 1.50 16.23
N ARG A 254 -1.44 1.71 17.19
CA ARG A 254 -0.22 2.49 16.99
C ARG A 254 0.75 1.77 16.07
N VAL A 255 1.42 2.53 15.20
CA VAL A 255 2.40 1.97 14.28
C VAL A 255 3.81 2.34 14.70
N VAL A 256 4.68 1.34 14.76
CA VAL A 256 6.13 1.47 14.86
C VAL A 256 6.67 1.11 13.47
N ALA A 257 7.13 2.11 12.71
CA ALA A 257 7.53 1.95 11.31
C ALA A 257 9.03 2.18 11.12
N PRO A 258 9.64 1.53 10.12
CA PRO A 258 11.04 1.76 9.79
C PRO A 258 11.29 3.16 9.22
N SER A 259 12.54 3.60 9.27
CA SER A 259 12.99 4.88 8.71
C SER A 259 13.05 4.88 7.18
N CYS A 260 12.99 3.71 6.53
CA CYS A 260 12.86 3.62 5.09
C CYS A 260 11.47 4.04 4.60
N GLY A 261 11.39 4.50 3.35
CA GLY A 261 10.12 4.91 2.74
C GLY A 261 9.50 6.16 3.36
N TRP A 262 8.21 6.35 3.14
CA TRP A 262 7.47 7.57 3.49
C TRP A 262 6.32 7.29 4.47
N PHE A 263 6.52 6.34 5.39
CA PHE A 263 5.48 5.91 6.34
C PHE A 263 5.08 7.03 7.32
N ALA A 264 6.05 7.84 7.77
CA ALA A 264 5.78 8.96 8.66
C ALA A 264 4.95 10.08 7.99
N ASP A 265 5.06 10.23 6.67
CA ASP A 265 4.25 11.18 5.89
C ASP A 265 2.79 10.72 5.76
N GLN A 266 2.56 9.41 5.86
CA GLN A 266 1.23 8.82 5.77
C GLN A 266 0.40 9.10 7.03
N TRP A 267 1.04 9.07 8.21
CA TRP A 267 0.37 9.32 9.48
C TRP A 267 1.32 9.89 10.53
N ALA A 268 1.01 11.05 11.08
CA ALA A 268 1.85 11.78 12.03
C ALA A 268 2.04 11.07 13.40
N ASP A 269 1.19 10.10 13.77
CA ASP A 269 1.33 9.35 15.05
C ASP A 269 2.16 8.06 14.91
N VAL A 270 2.98 7.95 13.87
CA VAL A 270 3.95 6.86 13.69
C VAL A 270 5.14 7.07 14.61
N VAL A 271 5.61 5.99 15.25
CA VAL A 271 6.89 5.97 15.97
C VAL A 271 7.93 5.34 15.05
N THR A 272 8.97 6.08 14.70
CA THR A 272 9.97 5.63 13.74
C THR A 272 11.13 4.92 14.43
N TYR A 273 11.68 3.85 13.81
CA TYR A 273 12.91 3.19 14.19
C TYR A 273 13.85 3.05 12.98
N ASP A 274 15.15 2.97 13.22
CA ASP A 274 16.15 2.88 12.16
C ASP A 274 16.20 1.49 11.55
N ASN A 275 15.78 1.39 10.29
CA ASN A 275 15.86 0.20 9.45
C ASN A 275 15.76 0.60 7.98
N ASP A 276 16.82 0.39 7.23
CA ASP A 276 16.89 0.67 5.80
C ASP A 276 17.76 -0.35 5.05
N GLU A 277 17.76 -0.30 3.71
CA GLU A 277 18.53 -1.24 2.87
C GLU A 277 20.05 -1.08 3.00
N GLU A 278 20.53 0.10 3.39
CA GLU A 278 21.98 0.41 3.43
C GLU A 278 22.59 0.02 4.77
N ARG A 279 21.90 0.33 5.87
CA ARG A 279 22.38 0.14 7.25
C ARG A 279 21.82 -1.11 7.89
N GLY A 280 20.68 -1.59 7.39
CA GLY A 280 19.93 -2.67 7.99
C GLY A 280 19.19 -2.27 9.28
N LEU A 281 18.77 -3.25 10.04
CA LEU A 281 18.08 -3.07 11.31
C LEU A 281 19.00 -2.54 12.40
N ASP A 282 18.66 -1.41 13.02
CA ASP A 282 19.19 -1.04 14.33
C ASP A 282 18.31 -1.62 15.45
N PRO A 283 18.75 -2.69 16.13
CA PRO A 283 17.94 -3.33 17.16
C PRO A 283 17.74 -2.46 18.40
N VAL A 284 18.63 -1.50 18.68
CA VAL A 284 18.51 -0.60 19.84
C VAL A 284 17.44 0.46 19.53
N SER A 285 17.43 0.99 18.30
CA SER A 285 16.40 1.92 17.85
C SER A 285 15.01 1.27 17.87
N LEU A 286 14.88 0.01 17.40
CA LEU A 286 13.60 -0.71 17.42
C LEU A 286 13.12 -0.98 18.86
N ASP A 287 14.01 -1.45 19.77
CA ASP A 287 13.69 -1.63 21.19
C ASP A 287 13.13 -0.32 21.79
N ALA A 288 13.86 0.78 21.61
CA ALA A 288 13.47 2.09 22.12
C ALA A 288 12.13 2.58 21.53
N ALA A 289 11.91 2.39 20.23
CA ALA A 289 10.69 2.81 19.56
C ALA A 289 9.46 2.02 20.05
N VAL A 290 9.60 0.71 20.22
CA VAL A 290 8.53 -0.15 20.77
C VAL A 290 8.22 0.24 22.21
N ALA A 291 9.23 0.40 23.08
CA ALA A 291 9.02 0.85 24.44
C ALA A 291 8.34 2.23 24.49
N ALA A 292 8.77 3.17 23.66
CA ALA A 292 8.16 4.50 23.54
C ALA A 292 6.70 4.43 23.08
N ALA A 293 6.37 3.56 22.12
CA ALA A 293 5.01 3.36 21.65
C ALA A 293 4.04 2.94 22.76
N LEU A 294 4.53 2.21 23.77
CA LEU A 294 3.74 1.72 24.91
C LEU A 294 3.55 2.76 26.02
N THR A 295 4.28 3.89 26.02
CA THR A 295 4.17 4.94 27.04
C THR A 295 2.85 5.70 26.95
N ARG A 296 2.20 5.76 25.80
CA ARG A 296 0.92 6.43 25.54
C ARG A 296 -0.19 5.37 25.34
N PRO A 297 -1.44 5.70 25.66
CA PRO A 297 -2.57 4.81 25.31
C PRO A 297 -2.60 4.52 23.83
N ALA A 298 -3.13 3.34 23.43
CA ALA A 298 -3.39 3.06 22.03
C ALA A 298 -4.27 4.17 21.41
N PRO A 299 -4.06 4.52 20.13
CA PRO A 299 -4.92 5.50 19.46
C PRO A 299 -6.38 5.03 19.47
N ARG A 300 -7.28 5.97 19.37
CA ARG A 300 -8.68 5.63 19.06
C ARG A 300 -8.80 5.32 17.56
N PRO A 301 -9.72 4.45 17.16
CA PRO A 301 -10.10 4.31 15.77
C PRO A 301 -10.38 5.68 15.15
N ALA A 302 -9.98 5.87 13.90
CA ALA A 302 -10.22 7.12 13.19
C ALA A 302 -11.72 7.43 13.10
N ASP A 303 -12.07 8.72 13.12
CA ASP A 303 -13.47 9.14 12.99
C ASP A 303 -14.04 8.70 11.65
N ARG A 304 -15.12 7.92 11.70
CA ARG A 304 -15.73 7.30 10.51
C ARG A 304 -16.28 8.33 9.53
N ALA A 305 -16.89 9.41 10.02
CA ALA A 305 -17.47 10.44 9.17
C ALA A 305 -16.36 11.16 8.42
N TRP A 306 -15.30 11.55 9.13
CA TRP A 306 -14.12 12.16 8.51
C TRP A 306 -13.44 11.24 7.49
N ARG A 307 -13.30 9.94 7.79
CA ARG A 307 -12.71 8.97 6.84
C ARG A 307 -13.60 8.76 5.61
N ALA A 308 -14.93 8.80 5.77
CA ALA A 308 -15.85 8.75 4.65
C ALA A 308 -15.76 9.99 3.75
N GLU A 309 -15.66 11.19 4.34
CA GLU A 309 -15.42 12.43 3.60
C GLU A 309 -14.08 12.41 2.86
N GLN A 310 -13.01 11.94 3.50
CA GLN A 310 -11.71 11.77 2.85
C GLN A 310 -11.80 10.82 1.65
N ARG A 311 -12.47 9.67 1.80
CA ARG A 311 -12.68 8.71 0.71
C ARG A 311 -13.47 9.34 -0.45
N ALA A 312 -14.51 10.11 -0.14
CA ALA A 312 -15.28 10.84 -1.15
C ALA A 312 -14.41 11.86 -1.90
N ALA A 313 -13.57 12.61 -1.20
CA ALA A 313 -12.63 13.55 -1.80
C ALA A 313 -11.61 12.86 -2.70
N VAL A 314 -11.05 11.73 -2.27
CA VAL A 314 -10.15 10.90 -3.09
C VAL A 314 -10.83 10.41 -4.36
N ARG A 315 -12.07 9.92 -4.28
CA ARG A 315 -12.86 9.51 -5.46
C ARG A 315 -13.13 10.68 -6.39
N ALA A 316 -13.42 11.86 -5.86
CA ALA A 316 -13.62 13.06 -6.67
C ALA A 316 -12.37 13.45 -7.47
N VAL A 317 -11.18 13.35 -6.87
CA VAL A 317 -9.90 13.58 -7.59
C VAL A 317 -9.74 12.57 -8.72
N HIS A 318 -9.98 11.27 -8.49
CA HIS A 318 -9.90 10.25 -9.53
C HIS A 318 -10.91 10.49 -10.66
N ALA A 319 -12.13 10.93 -10.32
CA ALA A 319 -13.14 11.29 -11.33
C ALA A 319 -12.67 12.44 -12.22
N GLN A 320 -12.07 13.47 -11.62
CA GLN A 320 -11.51 14.61 -12.37
C GLN A 320 -10.35 14.17 -13.27
N VAL A 321 -9.44 13.35 -12.75
CA VAL A 321 -8.31 12.81 -13.52
C VAL A 321 -8.81 12.02 -14.72
N TYR A 322 -9.76 11.10 -14.54
CA TYR A 322 -10.31 10.32 -15.66
C TYR A 322 -11.01 11.20 -16.69
N ALA A 323 -11.82 12.16 -16.24
CA ALA A 323 -12.50 13.08 -17.14
C ALA A 323 -11.50 13.93 -17.97
N GLN A 324 -10.43 14.39 -17.33
CA GLN A 324 -9.40 15.19 -17.99
C GLN A 324 -8.65 14.38 -19.05
N VAL A 325 -8.14 13.20 -18.74
CA VAL A 325 -7.37 12.39 -19.70
C VAL A 325 -8.24 11.91 -20.88
N VAL A 326 -9.54 11.70 -20.65
CA VAL A 326 -10.48 11.36 -21.74
C VAL A 326 -10.74 12.58 -22.63
N ALA A 327 -10.90 13.77 -22.04
CA ALA A 327 -11.09 15.02 -22.80
C ALA A 327 -9.86 15.36 -23.66
N ASP A 328 -8.65 15.22 -23.09
CA ASP A 328 -7.39 15.48 -23.78
C ASP A 328 -7.14 14.51 -24.96
N ARG A 329 -7.66 13.28 -24.87
CA ARG A 329 -7.63 12.31 -25.97
C ARG A 329 -8.55 12.70 -27.15
N ALA A 330 -9.62 13.41 -26.88
CA ALA A 330 -10.65 13.75 -27.87
C ALA A 330 -10.35 15.04 -28.66
N GLY A 331 -9.43 15.88 -28.18
CA GLY A 331 -9.02 17.15 -28.80
C GLY A 331 -7.76 17.00 -29.63
#